data_3e2312d7852ff88ef6bacec72308b5e4
#
_entry.id   3e2312d7852ff88ef6bacec72308b5e4
#
_cell.length_a   1.000
_cell.length_b   1.000
_cell.length_c   1.000
_cell.angle_alpha   90.00
_cell.angle_beta   90.00
_cell.angle_gamma   90.00
#
_symmetry.space_group_name_H-M   'P 1'
#
loop_
_entity.id
_entity.type
_entity.pdbx_description
1 polymer ?
#
loop_
_entity_poly.entity_id
_entity_poly.type
_entity_poly.pdbx_seq_one_letter_code
_entity_poly.pdbx_strand_id
1 'polypeptide(L)'
;EVTGPLGDAEPSRSFPAGTWIVPAAQPQGAMMRAYLEFDPRLDAEFLQKERESIERGKGSKVYDVTAWCLGRQLGVEGYWASMPTVEQPPAGPLRAPAGAIGDTAGAYAWVVDGKDRRSLRFAAQAMELGLQVHVSDRDFEARVRGADGAVERRPMARGSLLLRRHENPEGVDELIRQAAT
;
A
#
# COMPACT_ATOMS: atom_id res chain seq x y z
N GLU A 1 -0.47 -21.51 14.40
CA GLU A 1 0.58 -20.54 14.68
C GLU A 1 0.59 -19.46 13.59
N VAL A 2 0.71 -18.22 13.99
CA VAL A 2 0.72 -17.07 13.10
C VAL A 2 2.00 -16.26 13.39
N THR A 3 2.77 -15.94 12.35
CA THR A 3 3.98 -15.14 12.48
C THR A 3 3.77 -13.80 11.76
N GLY A 4 3.92 -12.72 12.50
CA GLY A 4 3.76 -11.36 12.03
C GLY A 4 5.00 -10.80 11.33
N PRO A 5 4.88 -9.61 10.72
CA PRO A 5 5.95 -8.98 9.94
C PRO A 5 7.17 -8.55 10.76
N LEU A 6 7.09 -8.56 12.09
CA LEU A 6 8.21 -8.28 12.99
C LEU A 6 8.83 -9.55 13.58
N GLY A 7 8.40 -10.74 13.13
CA GLY A 7 8.90 -12.02 13.60
C GLY A 7 8.25 -12.53 14.89
N ASP A 8 7.27 -11.80 15.41
CA ASP A 8 6.46 -12.19 16.56
C ASP A 8 5.55 -13.35 16.18
N ALA A 9 5.63 -14.43 16.93
CA ALA A 9 4.78 -15.60 16.76
C ALA A 9 3.65 -15.61 17.80
N GLU A 10 2.42 -15.75 17.33
CA GLU A 10 1.22 -15.88 18.17
C GLU A 10 0.59 -17.26 17.96
N PRO A 11 0.03 -17.89 19.01
CA PRO A 11 -0.63 -19.19 18.86
C PRO A 11 -1.87 -19.11 17.95
N SER A 12 -2.56 -17.98 17.92
CA SER A 12 -3.71 -17.72 17.04
C SER A 12 -3.95 -16.23 16.88
N ARG A 13 -4.53 -15.85 15.74
CA ARG A 13 -4.94 -14.46 15.44
C ARG A 13 -6.25 -14.47 14.66
N SER A 14 -7.15 -13.53 14.98
CA SER A 14 -8.38 -13.29 14.22
C SER A 14 -8.14 -12.24 13.16
N PHE A 15 -8.61 -12.50 11.96
CA PHE A 15 -8.52 -11.57 10.82
C PHE A 15 -9.93 -11.11 10.43
N PRO A 16 -10.09 -9.83 10.02
CA PRO A 16 -11.38 -9.32 9.59
C PRO A 16 -11.86 -9.97 8.29
N ALA A 17 -13.17 -9.90 8.06
CA ALA A 17 -13.74 -10.31 6.78
C ALA A 17 -13.13 -9.51 5.62
N GLY A 18 -12.87 -10.17 4.50
CA GLY A 18 -12.17 -9.57 3.36
C GLY A 18 -10.63 -9.73 3.40
N THR A 19 -10.08 -10.39 4.43
CA THR A 19 -8.67 -10.76 4.45
C THR A 19 -8.38 -11.79 3.34
N TRP A 20 -7.31 -11.54 2.59
CA TRP A 20 -6.85 -12.47 1.56
C TRP A 20 -6.03 -13.59 2.18
N ILE A 21 -6.32 -14.82 1.78
CA ILE A 21 -5.53 -16.00 2.13
C ILE A 21 -4.91 -16.55 0.85
N VAL A 22 -3.59 -16.67 0.86
CA VAL A 22 -2.82 -17.18 -0.27
C VAL A 22 -2.16 -18.49 0.13
N PRO A 23 -2.63 -19.64 -0.38
CA PRO A 23 -2.03 -20.93 -0.07
C PRO A 23 -0.56 -21.00 -0.56
N ALA A 24 0.37 -21.34 0.33
CA ALA A 24 1.78 -21.50 -0.05
C ALA A 24 2.01 -22.76 -0.90
N ALA A 25 1.18 -23.79 -0.72
CA ALA A 25 1.23 -25.03 -1.47
C ALA A 25 0.50 -24.91 -2.81
N GLN A 26 1.11 -24.19 -3.76
CA GLN A 26 0.62 -23.99 -5.13
C GLN A 26 1.79 -23.93 -6.11
N PRO A 27 1.57 -24.10 -7.43
CA PRO A 27 2.65 -24.08 -8.42
C PRO A 27 3.55 -22.85 -8.36
N GLN A 28 2.98 -21.65 -8.08
CA GLN A 28 3.71 -20.40 -7.92
C GLN A 28 4.15 -20.13 -6.47
N GLY A 29 4.06 -21.11 -5.57
CA GLY A 29 4.35 -20.96 -4.15
C GLY A 29 5.75 -20.41 -3.86
N ALA A 30 6.77 -20.82 -4.60
CA ALA A 30 8.14 -20.32 -4.45
C ALA A 30 8.23 -18.82 -4.80
N MET A 31 7.63 -18.41 -5.90
CA MET A 31 7.60 -17.02 -6.33
C MET A 31 6.80 -16.15 -5.33
N MET A 32 5.64 -16.63 -4.91
CA MET A 32 4.80 -15.95 -3.92
C MET A 32 5.60 -15.76 -2.62
N ARG A 33 6.29 -16.79 -2.14
CA ARG A 33 7.13 -16.69 -0.94
C ARG A 33 8.24 -15.66 -1.13
N ALA A 34 8.93 -15.65 -2.25
CA ALA A 34 9.99 -14.68 -2.53
C ALA A 34 9.49 -13.23 -2.48
N TYR A 35 8.28 -12.95 -2.98
CA TYR A 35 7.72 -11.61 -2.99
C TYR A 35 7.05 -11.18 -1.66
N LEU A 36 6.57 -12.12 -0.88
CA LEU A 36 5.83 -11.81 0.35
C LEU A 36 6.64 -12.09 1.63
N GLU A 37 7.86 -12.65 1.51
CA GLU A 37 8.72 -12.90 2.66
C GLU A 37 9.19 -11.59 3.31
N PHE A 38 8.81 -11.40 4.57
CA PHE A 38 9.14 -10.20 5.35
C PHE A 38 10.32 -10.39 6.31
N ASP A 39 10.75 -11.63 6.55
CA ASP A 39 11.90 -11.99 7.40
C ASP A 39 12.79 -13.00 6.66
N PRO A 40 13.47 -12.61 5.55
CA PRO A 40 14.30 -13.50 4.79
C PRO A 40 15.51 -13.92 5.62
N ARG A 41 15.60 -15.22 5.94
CA ARG A 41 16.73 -15.80 6.65
C ARG A 41 17.63 -16.50 5.64
N LEU A 42 18.86 -16.06 5.55
CA LEU A 42 19.90 -16.70 4.78
C LEU A 42 20.64 -17.69 5.67
N ASP A 43 21.01 -18.84 5.15
CA ASP A 43 21.75 -19.82 5.92
C ASP A 43 23.20 -19.36 6.22
N ALA A 44 23.77 -19.91 7.28
CA ALA A 44 25.08 -19.48 7.77
C ALA A 44 26.22 -19.78 6.76
N GLU A 45 26.11 -20.88 6.02
CA GLU A 45 27.10 -21.24 5.00
C GLU A 45 27.11 -20.27 3.83
N PHE A 46 25.91 -19.85 3.38
CA PHE A 46 25.77 -18.83 2.35
C PHE A 46 26.37 -17.50 2.83
N LEU A 47 26.02 -17.05 4.05
CA LEU A 47 26.55 -15.78 4.62
C LEU A 47 28.07 -15.81 4.76
N GLN A 48 28.66 -16.96 5.14
CA GLN A 48 30.11 -17.09 5.21
C GLN A 48 30.77 -17.00 3.83
N LYS A 49 30.21 -17.66 2.82
CA LYS A 49 30.71 -17.57 1.43
C LYS A 49 30.62 -16.16 0.88
N GLU A 50 29.55 -15.44 1.20
CA GLU A 50 29.39 -14.02 0.82
C GLU A 50 30.44 -13.15 1.48
N ARG A 51 30.70 -13.34 2.78
CA ARG A 51 31.77 -12.63 3.50
C ARG A 51 33.14 -12.86 2.85
N GLU A 52 33.50 -14.12 2.59
CA GLU A 52 34.74 -14.45 1.91
C GLU A 52 34.84 -13.84 0.50
N SER A 53 33.73 -13.77 -0.22
CA SER A 53 33.67 -13.16 -1.54
C SER A 53 33.96 -11.64 -1.47
N ILE A 54 33.36 -10.96 -0.50
CA ILE A 54 33.59 -9.53 -0.26
C ILE A 54 35.05 -9.28 0.13
N GLU A 55 35.59 -10.06 1.08
CA GLU A 55 36.98 -9.94 1.55
C GLU A 55 37.99 -10.16 0.40
N ARG A 56 37.67 -11.00 -0.57
CA ARG A 56 38.49 -11.24 -1.79
C ARG A 56 38.24 -10.22 -2.90
N GLY A 57 37.42 -9.18 -2.67
CA GLY A 57 37.11 -8.18 -3.68
C GLY A 57 36.24 -8.66 -4.85
N LYS A 58 35.56 -9.82 -4.71
CA LYS A 58 34.71 -10.39 -5.76
C LYS A 58 33.27 -9.87 -5.76
N GLY A 59 32.94 -8.93 -4.86
CA GLY A 59 31.59 -8.41 -4.69
C GLY A 59 30.68 -9.34 -3.89
N SER A 60 29.40 -8.97 -3.77
CA SER A 60 28.38 -9.68 -3.03
C SER A 60 27.17 -9.98 -3.89
N LYS A 61 26.60 -11.17 -3.75
CA LYS A 61 25.31 -11.54 -4.35
C LYS A 61 24.12 -11.04 -3.51
N VAL A 62 24.37 -10.63 -2.26
CA VAL A 62 23.33 -10.12 -1.37
C VAL A 62 22.92 -8.70 -1.76
N TYR A 63 23.74 -7.98 -2.51
CA TYR A 63 23.49 -6.60 -2.91
C TYR A 63 22.16 -6.41 -3.67
N ASP A 64 21.75 -7.38 -4.46
CA ASP A 64 20.53 -7.33 -5.27
C ASP A 64 19.28 -7.85 -4.53
N VAL A 65 19.40 -8.20 -3.24
CA VAL A 65 18.34 -8.89 -2.47
C VAL A 65 17.61 -7.92 -1.50
N THR A 66 17.81 -6.63 -1.63
CA THR A 66 17.17 -5.65 -0.76
C THR A 66 15.78 -5.24 -1.26
N ALA A 67 14.82 -5.14 -0.31
CA ALA A 67 13.46 -4.62 -0.53
C ALA A 67 12.51 -5.48 -1.40
N TRP A 68 12.62 -6.79 -1.34
CA TRP A 68 11.77 -7.70 -2.12
C TRP A 68 10.37 -7.92 -1.55
N CYS A 69 10.15 -7.67 -0.26
CA CYS A 69 8.85 -7.85 0.35
C CYS A 69 7.85 -6.81 -0.16
N LEU A 70 7.00 -7.21 -1.09
CA LEU A 70 5.96 -6.35 -1.64
C LEU A 70 4.96 -5.89 -0.58
N GLY A 71 4.66 -6.71 0.42
CA GLY A 71 3.80 -6.33 1.53
C GLY A 71 4.31 -5.08 2.24
N ARG A 72 5.61 -5.04 2.58
CA ARG A 72 6.24 -3.87 3.21
C ARG A 72 6.29 -2.65 2.30
N GLN A 73 6.64 -2.85 1.02
CA GLN A 73 6.69 -1.75 0.05
C GLN A 73 5.33 -1.11 -0.19
N LEU A 74 4.27 -1.89 -0.10
CA LEU A 74 2.90 -1.47 -0.40
C LEU A 74 2.10 -1.08 0.84
N GLY A 75 2.71 -1.17 2.04
CA GLY A 75 2.02 -0.92 3.31
C GLY A 75 0.90 -1.93 3.59
N VAL A 76 1.01 -3.16 3.08
CA VAL A 76 0.06 -4.24 3.33
C VAL A 76 0.56 -5.11 4.47
N GLU A 77 -0.27 -5.31 5.48
CA GLU A 77 0.05 -6.25 6.56
C GLU A 77 -0.05 -7.70 6.04
N GLY A 78 1.01 -8.46 6.22
CA GLY A 78 1.09 -9.86 5.85
C GLY A 78 1.51 -10.73 7.03
N TYR A 79 1.00 -11.95 7.07
CA TYR A 79 1.27 -12.91 8.13
C TYR A 79 1.51 -14.30 7.53
N TRP A 80 2.47 -15.04 8.06
CA TRP A 80 2.56 -16.47 7.82
C TRP A 80 1.69 -17.20 8.82
N ALA A 81 0.84 -18.11 8.34
CA ALA A 81 -0.05 -18.88 9.21
C ALA A 81 -0.06 -20.36 8.83
N SER A 82 0.04 -21.22 9.84
CA SER A 82 -0.29 -22.64 9.72
C SER A 82 -1.77 -22.81 9.95
N MET A 83 -2.52 -23.15 8.90
CA MET A 83 -3.96 -23.31 8.96
C MET A 83 -4.37 -24.70 8.47
N PRO A 84 -5.42 -25.32 9.03
CA PRO A 84 -6.07 -26.43 8.36
C PRO A 84 -6.60 -25.94 6.99
N THR A 85 -6.74 -26.87 6.03
CA THR A 85 -7.29 -26.55 4.71
C THR A 85 -8.68 -25.96 4.90
N VAL A 86 -8.84 -24.68 4.55
CA VAL A 86 -10.13 -24.00 4.54
C VAL A 86 -10.64 -24.07 3.10
N GLU A 87 -11.82 -24.63 2.90
CA GLU A 87 -12.50 -24.55 1.62
C GLU A 87 -12.80 -23.06 1.33
N GLN A 88 -12.12 -22.51 0.35
CA GLN A 88 -12.28 -21.11 -0.01
C GLN A 88 -12.93 -21.02 -1.38
N PRO A 89 -13.93 -20.16 -1.55
CA PRO A 89 -14.37 -19.82 -2.89
C PRO A 89 -13.19 -19.17 -3.65
N PRO A 90 -13.01 -19.50 -4.92
CA PRO A 90 -11.98 -18.83 -5.72
C PRO A 90 -12.21 -17.32 -5.68
N ALA A 91 -11.16 -16.58 -5.41
CA ALA A 91 -11.23 -15.13 -5.47
C ALA A 91 -11.63 -14.71 -6.88
N GLY A 92 -12.69 -13.94 -7.00
CA GLY A 92 -13.07 -13.30 -8.26
C GLY A 92 -11.97 -12.33 -8.74
N PRO A 93 -12.05 -11.86 -9.98
CA PRO A 93 -11.09 -10.87 -10.47
C PRO A 93 -11.08 -9.64 -9.57
N LEU A 94 -9.86 -9.26 -9.12
CA LEU A 94 -9.66 -8.04 -8.35
C LEU A 94 -10.07 -6.85 -9.20
N ARG A 95 -11.16 -6.21 -8.82
CA ARG A 95 -11.50 -4.89 -9.35
C ARG A 95 -11.02 -3.84 -8.35
N ALA A 96 -10.17 -2.94 -8.81
CA ALA A 96 -9.89 -1.75 -8.02
C ALA A 96 -11.22 -1.01 -7.78
N PRO A 97 -11.56 -0.67 -6.53
CA PRO A 97 -12.74 0.15 -6.29
C PRO A 97 -12.58 1.47 -7.04
N ALA A 98 -13.64 1.90 -7.75
CA ALA A 98 -13.65 3.21 -8.37
C ALA A 98 -13.45 4.30 -7.32
N GLY A 99 -12.71 5.34 -7.64
CA GLY A 99 -12.63 6.53 -6.80
C GLY A 99 -14.04 7.14 -6.64
N ALA A 100 -14.39 7.51 -5.41
CA ALA A 100 -15.63 8.22 -5.15
C ALA A 100 -15.33 9.62 -4.61
N ILE A 101 -15.97 10.62 -5.20
CA ILE A 101 -15.91 11.98 -4.70
C ILE A 101 -17.29 12.30 -4.14
N GLY A 102 -17.33 12.74 -2.89
CA GLY A 102 -18.56 13.20 -2.25
C GLY A 102 -19.06 14.53 -2.81
N ASP A 103 -20.12 15.09 -2.16
CA ASP A 103 -20.59 16.42 -2.46
C ASP A 103 -19.47 17.45 -2.24
N THR A 104 -19.17 18.21 -3.29
CA THR A 104 -18.09 19.21 -3.32
C THR A 104 -18.58 20.63 -3.06
N ALA A 105 -19.89 20.83 -2.84
CA ALA A 105 -20.47 22.15 -2.60
C ALA A 105 -19.84 22.79 -1.36
N GLY A 106 -19.26 23.98 -1.54
CA GLY A 106 -18.62 24.73 -0.47
C GLY A 106 -17.32 24.13 0.06
N ALA A 107 -16.76 23.12 -0.59
CA ALA A 107 -15.46 22.57 -0.22
C ALA A 107 -14.36 23.60 -0.47
N TYR A 108 -13.50 23.83 0.53
CA TYR A 108 -12.32 24.67 0.41
C TYR A 108 -11.22 23.98 -0.37
N ALA A 109 -11.07 22.67 -0.17
CA ALA A 109 -10.06 21.84 -0.80
C ALA A 109 -10.52 20.38 -0.89
N TRP A 110 -9.86 19.63 -1.72
CA TRP A 110 -9.94 18.15 -1.77
C TRP A 110 -8.68 17.58 -1.15
N VAL A 111 -8.87 16.49 -0.41
CA VAL A 111 -7.77 15.76 0.22
C VAL A 111 -7.81 14.31 -0.25
N VAL A 112 -6.65 13.81 -0.69
CA VAL A 112 -6.46 12.40 -1.07
C VAL A 112 -5.47 11.79 -0.10
N ASP A 113 -5.82 10.64 0.49
CA ASP A 113 -4.97 9.97 1.46
C ASP A 113 -3.67 9.48 0.79
N GLY A 114 -2.53 9.95 1.29
CA GLY A 114 -1.21 9.58 0.80
C GLY A 114 -0.83 8.11 1.02
N LYS A 115 -1.54 7.41 1.90
CA LYS A 115 -1.36 5.97 2.12
C LYS A 115 -1.95 5.13 0.99
N ASP A 116 -2.89 5.68 0.22
CA ASP A 116 -3.48 4.99 -0.93
C ASP A 116 -2.55 5.15 -2.14
N ARG A 117 -2.04 4.04 -2.67
CA ARG A 117 -1.18 4.05 -3.86
C ARG A 117 -1.82 4.70 -5.08
N ARG A 118 -3.13 4.68 -5.18
CA ARG A 118 -3.87 5.36 -6.25
C ARG A 118 -3.69 6.87 -6.22
N SER A 119 -3.27 7.41 -5.07
CA SER A 119 -2.95 8.83 -4.94
C SER A 119 -1.90 9.31 -5.94
N LEU A 120 -0.90 8.46 -6.26
CA LEU A 120 0.14 8.79 -7.24
C LEU A 120 -0.42 8.89 -8.67
N ARG A 121 -1.29 7.95 -9.05
CA ARG A 121 -1.98 8.00 -10.34
C ARG A 121 -2.88 9.23 -10.42
N PHE A 122 -3.66 9.48 -9.37
CA PHE A 122 -4.50 10.66 -9.27
C PHE A 122 -3.67 11.94 -9.40
N ALA A 123 -2.54 12.05 -8.70
CA ALA A 123 -1.66 13.21 -8.79
C ALA A 123 -1.18 13.46 -10.24
N ALA A 124 -0.71 12.41 -10.92
CA ALA A 124 -0.26 12.51 -12.30
C ALA A 124 -1.40 13.00 -13.23
N GLN A 125 -2.57 12.38 -13.15
CA GLN A 125 -3.73 12.77 -13.95
C GLN A 125 -4.21 14.20 -13.63
N ALA A 126 -4.23 14.58 -12.35
CA ALA A 126 -4.60 15.94 -11.93
C ALA A 126 -3.63 16.99 -12.50
N MET A 127 -2.33 16.72 -12.45
CA MET A 127 -1.29 17.60 -13.00
C MET A 127 -1.37 17.70 -14.53
N GLU A 128 -1.66 16.61 -15.23
CA GLU A 128 -1.89 16.60 -16.69
C GLU A 128 -3.10 17.46 -17.07
N LEU A 129 -4.12 17.51 -16.21
CA LEU A 129 -5.29 18.37 -16.36
C LEU A 129 -5.03 19.83 -15.94
N GLY A 130 -3.81 20.18 -15.56
CA GLY A 130 -3.41 21.53 -15.16
C GLY A 130 -3.81 21.92 -13.74
N LEU A 131 -4.16 20.94 -12.89
CA LEU A 131 -4.51 21.21 -11.49
C LEU A 131 -3.24 21.39 -10.64
N GLN A 132 -3.30 22.33 -9.71
CA GLN A 132 -2.25 22.50 -8.70
C GLN A 132 -2.45 21.51 -7.56
N VAL A 133 -1.47 20.64 -7.39
CA VAL A 133 -1.45 19.58 -6.38
C VAL A 133 -0.37 19.90 -5.36
N HIS A 134 -0.76 19.98 -4.09
CA HIS A 134 0.17 20.10 -2.97
C HIS A 134 0.32 18.75 -2.26
N VAL A 135 1.50 18.52 -1.69
CA VAL A 135 1.79 17.33 -0.89
C VAL A 135 2.05 17.78 0.55
N SER A 136 1.41 17.14 1.51
CA SER A 136 1.66 17.43 2.93
C SER A 136 3.05 16.95 3.35
N ASP A 137 3.82 17.82 4.00
CA ASP A 137 5.13 17.51 4.56
C ASP A 137 5.08 16.92 5.98
N ARG A 138 3.88 16.88 6.58
CA ARG A 138 3.62 16.36 7.93
C ARG A 138 2.24 15.75 8.04
N ASP A 139 2.00 15.01 9.11
CA ASP A 139 0.66 14.56 9.50
C ASP A 139 -0.20 15.75 9.91
N PHE A 140 -1.49 15.70 9.62
CA PHE A 140 -2.46 16.74 9.98
C PHE A 140 -3.86 16.18 10.18
N GLU A 141 -4.73 16.94 10.81
CA GLU A 141 -6.16 16.64 10.88
C GLU A 141 -6.96 17.50 9.90
N ALA A 142 -7.84 16.88 9.15
CA ALA A 142 -8.77 17.55 8.27
C ALA A 142 -10.22 17.26 8.66
N ARG A 143 -11.09 18.26 8.50
CA ARG A 143 -12.54 18.05 8.49
C ARG A 143 -12.93 17.66 7.07
N VAL A 144 -13.24 16.40 6.85
CA VAL A 144 -13.57 15.87 5.54
C VAL A 144 -15.03 15.49 5.45
N ARG A 145 -15.63 15.74 4.29
CA ARG A 145 -16.96 15.23 3.96
C ARG A 145 -16.80 13.97 3.15
N GLY A 146 -17.30 12.85 3.68
CA GLY A 146 -17.28 11.56 3.00
C GLY A 146 -18.25 11.53 1.81
N ALA A 147 -18.20 10.45 1.04
CA ALA A 147 -19.10 10.22 -0.08
C ALA A 147 -20.58 10.11 0.36
N ASP A 148 -20.81 9.74 1.60
CA ASP A 148 -22.13 9.67 2.27
C ASP A 148 -22.64 11.03 2.76
N GLY A 149 -21.86 12.10 2.58
CA GLY A 149 -22.16 13.46 3.05
C GLY A 149 -21.81 13.70 4.53
N ALA A 150 -21.42 12.70 5.29
CA ALA A 150 -21.01 12.87 6.68
C ALA A 150 -19.73 13.70 6.78
N VAL A 151 -19.69 14.60 7.77
CA VAL A 151 -18.50 15.43 8.04
C VAL A 151 -17.84 14.92 9.31
N GLU A 152 -16.62 14.46 9.17
CA GLU A 152 -15.83 13.92 10.27
C GLU A 152 -14.44 14.55 10.34
N ARG A 153 -13.79 14.48 11.50
CA ARG A 153 -12.35 14.73 11.61
C ARG A 153 -11.60 13.46 11.26
N ARG A 154 -10.69 13.58 10.31
CA ARG A 154 -9.89 12.44 9.85
C ARG A 154 -8.42 12.80 9.92
N PRO A 155 -7.59 11.93 10.56
CA PRO A 155 -6.14 12.08 10.52
C PRO A 155 -5.65 11.75 9.11
N MET A 156 -4.85 12.65 8.55
CA MET A 156 -4.23 12.53 7.24
C MET A 156 -2.72 12.39 7.43
N ALA A 157 -2.14 11.39 6.80
CA ALA A 157 -0.71 11.15 6.91
C ALA A 157 0.09 12.14 6.06
N ARG A 158 1.35 12.33 6.44
CA ARG A 158 2.37 12.92 5.57
C ARG A 158 2.33 12.24 4.20
N GLY A 159 2.47 13.03 3.14
CA GLY A 159 2.34 12.56 1.76
C GLY A 159 0.90 12.62 1.21
N SER A 160 -0.09 13.00 2.03
CA SER A 160 -1.44 13.25 1.54
C SER A 160 -1.48 14.44 0.59
N LEU A 161 -2.31 14.33 -0.46
CA LEU A 161 -2.44 15.37 -1.48
C LEU A 161 -3.54 16.35 -1.12
N LEU A 162 -3.31 17.62 -1.40
CA LEU A 162 -4.29 18.69 -1.25
C LEU A 162 -4.43 19.47 -2.56
N LEU A 163 -5.66 19.69 -2.99
CA LEU A 163 -6.00 20.54 -4.11
C LEU A 163 -6.92 21.65 -3.58
N ARG A 164 -6.42 22.88 -3.52
CA ARG A 164 -7.18 24.02 -3.01
C ARG A 164 -8.03 24.65 -4.12
N ARG A 165 -9.31 24.89 -3.82
CA ARG A 165 -10.24 25.41 -4.83
C ARG A 165 -9.77 26.72 -5.45
N HIS A 166 -9.33 27.67 -4.64
CA HIS A 166 -8.96 29.01 -5.08
C HIS A 166 -7.66 29.09 -5.91
N GLU A 167 -6.87 28.00 -5.91
CA GLU A 167 -5.63 27.89 -6.69
C GLU A 167 -5.84 27.16 -8.02
N ASN A 168 -7.05 26.67 -8.26
CA ASN A 168 -7.41 25.85 -9.40
C ASN A 168 -8.45 26.51 -10.28
N PRO A 169 -8.56 26.16 -11.57
CA PRO A 169 -9.48 26.77 -12.52
C PRO A 169 -10.96 26.65 -12.12
N GLU A 170 -11.79 27.50 -12.67
CA GLU A 170 -13.24 27.29 -12.65
C GLU A 170 -13.59 25.92 -13.24
N GLY A 171 -14.54 25.20 -12.63
CA GLY A 171 -14.88 23.84 -13.04
C GLY A 171 -13.96 22.76 -12.46
N VAL A 172 -13.11 23.08 -11.49
CA VAL A 172 -12.19 22.14 -10.82
C VAL A 172 -12.87 20.87 -10.32
N ASP A 173 -14.15 20.92 -9.92
CA ASP A 173 -14.91 19.74 -9.48
C ASP A 173 -14.97 18.64 -10.57
N GLU A 174 -15.15 19.05 -11.82
CA GLU A 174 -15.21 18.11 -12.94
C GLU A 174 -13.83 17.57 -13.29
N LEU A 175 -12.80 18.40 -13.27
CA LEU A 175 -11.42 17.98 -13.51
C LEU A 175 -10.95 16.99 -12.43
N ILE A 176 -11.34 17.19 -11.18
CA ILE A 176 -11.04 16.23 -10.10
C ILE A 176 -11.78 14.91 -10.30
N ARG A 177 -13.05 14.92 -10.74
CA ARG A 177 -13.77 13.69 -11.07
C ARG A 177 -13.08 12.94 -12.20
N GLN A 178 -12.65 13.64 -13.22
CA GLN A 178 -11.90 13.06 -14.34
C GLN A 178 -10.57 12.45 -13.88
N ALA A 179 -9.83 13.13 -13.00
CA ALA A 179 -8.58 12.61 -12.44
C ALA A 179 -8.79 11.40 -11.51
N ALA A 180 -9.98 11.20 -10.95
CA ALA A 180 -10.30 10.11 -10.02
C ALA A 180 -10.75 8.79 -10.72
N THR A 181 -10.91 8.79 -12.04
CA THR A 181 -11.28 7.61 -12.85
C THR A 181 -10.06 6.89 -13.39
#